data_809856c777e960f1e76b4aad629de3d1
#
_entry.id   809856c777e960f1e76b4aad629de3d1
#
_cell.length_a   1.000
_cell.length_b   1.000
_cell.length_c   1.000
_cell.angle_alpha   90.00
_cell.angle_beta   90.00
_cell.angle_gamma   90.00
#
_symmetry.space_group_name_H-M   'P 1'
#
loop_
_entity.id
_entity.type
_entity.pdbx_description
1 polymer ?
#
loop_
_entity_poly.entity_id
_entity_poly.type
_entity_poly.pdbx_seq_one_letter_code
_entity_poly.pdbx_strand_id
1 'polypeptide(L)'
;MEEPRKIIVILGNGFDLDLNLKTRYQDFWESDYCPKRYPAPLIHHLNQCWPDNRNAVKWYDLENELLNYYNSLPDPSKGHDIITDDERALLEKFTAYGHACGWYQDQLDLVVSLVNKGVLEYNGNPLGRVGEHLKEDALKSPIWRDKKALGLIKEGLCNYLKSIDKPIPDSVSSAFHLLLALKKTAEAGDFIDIFTFNYTRVQFHGHTIDDIPVHHMHGNCEDGKIIIGTRDDLKMAKEYDFLLKAMDDSFTPPDIVTPLKEADEVIIFGHSLGENDRQYFAPFFLRQADFDNPVRKDITIFTRDDNSKVEIKRALQKMTDGKLSALWSINQPVIIRTANLKEDQQLMYDFLVAHHTDKHYASEVIGKLLQ
;
A
#
# COMPACT_ATOMS: atom_id res chain seq x y z
N MET A 1 -6.78 28.78 -30.10
CA MET A 1 -6.50 27.46 -29.50
C MET A 1 -6.35 27.73 -28.01
N GLU A 2 -7.03 27.02 -27.19
CA GLU A 2 -6.82 27.06 -25.75
C GLU A 2 -5.41 26.57 -25.45
N GLU A 3 -4.77 27.11 -24.41
CA GLU A 3 -3.45 26.61 -24.01
C GLU A 3 -3.59 25.19 -23.47
N PRO A 4 -2.63 24.26 -23.75
CA PRO A 4 -2.64 22.91 -23.23
C PRO A 4 -2.67 22.92 -21.70
N ARG A 5 -3.58 22.14 -21.11
CA ARG A 5 -3.68 22.00 -19.65
C ARG A 5 -2.59 21.09 -19.13
N LYS A 6 -2.15 21.33 -17.89
CA LYS A 6 -1.29 20.42 -17.13
C LYS A 6 -2.15 19.63 -16.16
N ILE A 7 -2.27 18.33 -16.38
CA ILE A 7 -3.12 17.43 -15.59
C ILE A 7 -2.23 16.46 -14.82
N ILE A 8 -2.36 16.47 -13.51
CA ILE A 8 -1.65 15.53 -12.63
C ILE A 8 -2.64 14.48 -12.13
N VAL A 9 -2.29 13.22 -12.37
CA VAL A 9 -3.10 12.07 -11.97
C VAL A 9 -2.39 11.32 -10.86
N ILE A 10 -3.09 11.08 -9.76
CA ILE A 10 -2.60 10.36 -8.59
C ILE A 10 -3.37 9.05 -8.46
N LEU A 11 -2.66 7.93 -8.52
CA LEU A 11 -3.25 6.61 -8.41
C LEU A 11 -2.83 5.94 -7.10
N GLY A 12 -3.81 5.45 -6.35
CA GLY A 12 -3.60 4.61 -5.18
C GLY A 12 -4.21 3.23 -5.36
N ASN A 13 -4.11 2.37 -4.37
CA ASN A 13 -4.52 0.96 -4.46
C ASN A 13 -6.00 0.75 -4.85
N GLY A 14 -6.87 1.72 -4.56
CA GLY A 14 -8.26 1.66 -5.03
C GLY A 14 -8.40 1.64 -6.56
N PHE A 15 -7.41 2.14 -7.31
CA PHE A 15 -7.36 2.03 -8.76
C PHE A 15 -7.18 0.57 -9.22
N ASP A 16 -6.21 -0.14 -8.63
CA ASP A 16 -5.98 -1.56 -8.92
C ASP A 16 -7.19 -2.42 -8.53
N LEU A 17 -7.80 -2.12 -7.39
CA LEU A 17 -8.97 -2.84 -6.90
C LEU A 17 -10.21 -2.63 -7.80
N ASP A 18 -10.38 -1.44 -8.37
CA ASP A 18 -11.44 -1.15 -9.33
C ASP A 18 -11.23 -1.91 -10.66
N LEU A 19 -9.97 -2.20 -11.00
CA LEU A 19 -9.57 -3.12 -12.09
C LEU A 19 -9.65 -4.60 -11.70
N ASN A 20 -10.23 -4.97 -10.54
CA ASN A 20 -10.30 -6.33 -9.99
C ASN A 20 -8.94 -7.00 -9.72
N LEU A 21 -7.86 -6.24 -9.59
CA LEU A 21 -6.58 -6.77 -9.14
C LEU A 21 -6.60 -7.07 -7.63
N LYS A 22 -6.09 -8.22 -7.24
CA LYS A 22 -5.95 -8.62 -5.83
C LYS A 22 -4.68 -8.01 -5.22
N THR A 23 -4.65 -6.71 -5.06
CA THR A 23 -3.46 -5.96 -4.60
C THR A 23 -3.54 -5.51 -3.14
N ARG A 24 -4.50 -6.01 -2.36
CA ARG A 24 -4.55 -5.72 -0.94
C ARG A 24 -3.43 -6.45 -0.21
N TYR A 25 -2.90 -5.84 0.82
CA TYR A 25 -1.98 -6.53 1.73
C TYR A 25 -2.59 -7.80 2.33
N GLN A 26 -3.92 -7.86 2.51
CA GLN A 26 -4.62 -9.07 2.92
C GLN A 26 -4.46 -10.19 1.89
N ASP A 27 -4.66 -9.91 0.61
CA ASP A 27 -4.54 -10.91 -0.45
C ASP A 27 -3.10 -11.48 -0.49
N PHE A 28 -2.10 -10.61 -0.33
CA PHE A 28 -0.69 -11.02 -0.18
C PHE A 28 -0.46 -11.86 1.07
N TRP A 29 -0.99 -11.42 2.23
CA TRP A 29 -0.78 -12.14 3.49
C TRP A 29 -1.39 -13.54 3.44
N GLU A 30 -2.50 -13.75 2.76
CA GLU A 30 -3.14 -15.05 2.58
C GLU A 30 -2.39 -15.95 1.59
N SER A 31 -1.51 -15.40 0.75
CA SER A 31 -0.76 -16.13 -0.27
C SER A 31 0.40 -16.95 0.31
N ASP A 32 0.96 -17.84 -0.53
CA ASP A 32 2.16 -18.61 -0.23
C ASP A 32 3.46 -17.77 -0.34
N TYR A 33 3.38 -16.58 -0.89
CA TYR A 33 4.52 -15.65 -1.01
C TYR A 33 4.86 -14.94 0.29
N CYS A 34 3.91 -14.87 1.23
CA CYS A 34 4.12 -14.19 2.50
C CYS A 34 4.99 -15.02 3.45
N PRO A 35 6.04 -14.45 4.06
CA PRO A 35 6.97 -15.17 4.93
C PRO A 35 6.41 -15.43 6.35
N LYS A 36 5.16 -15.88 6.49
CA LYS A 36 4.44 -16.06 7.77
C LYS A 36 5.18 -16.91 8.81
N ARG A 37 6.01 -17.84 8.33
CA ARG A 37 6.76 -18.78 9.19
C ARG A 37 8.21 -18.37 9.40
N TYR A 38 8.58 -17.13 9.05
CA TYR A 38 9.92 -16.65 9.35
C TYR A 38 10.04 -16.29 10.84
N PRO A 39 11.11 -16.72 11.56
CA PRO A 39 11.21 -16.63 13.01
C PRO A 39 11.63 -15.23 13.50
N ALA A 40 10.92 -14.19 13.08
CA ALA A 40 11.15 -12.81 13.50
C ALA A 40 10.03 -12.31 14.41
N PRO A 41 10.35 -11.50 15.43
CA PRO A 41 9.34 -10.83 16.26
C PRO A 41 8.33 -10.03 15.46
N LEU A 42 8.79 -9.30 14.43
CA LEU A 42 7.93 -8.56 13.50
C LEU A 42 6.89 -9.48 12.82
N ILE A 43 7.31 -10.63 12.29
CA ILE A 43 6.37 -11.58 11.66
C ILE A 43 5.37 -12.13 12.68
N HIS A 44 5.84 -12.42 13.91
CA HIS A 44 4.97 -12.89 14.98
C HIS A 44 3.90 -11.85 15.32
N HIS A 45 4.29 -10.57 15.47
CA HIS A 45 3.37 -9.46 15.69
C HIS A 45 2.35 -9.35 14.54
N LEU A 46 2.82 -9.31 13.30
CA LEU A 46 1.97 -9.21 12.13
C LEU A 46 0.97 -10.38 12.04
N ASN A 47 1.39 -11.59 12.36
CA ASN A 47 0.49 -12.76 12.41
C ASN A 47 -0.58 -12.64 13.49
N GLN A 48 -0.28 -12.01 14.64
CA GLN A 48 -1.26 -11.77 15.71
C GLN A 48 -2.26 -10.67 15.37
N CYS A 49 -1.80 -9.62 14.67
CA CYS A 49 -2.66 -8.52 14.24
C CYS A 49 -3.55 -8.92 13.06
N TRP A 50 -3.17 -9.97 12.34
CA TRP A 50 -3.94 -10.47 11.21
C TRP A 50 -5.11 -11.33 11.73
N PRO A 51 -6.34 -10.87 11.68
CA PRO A 51 -7.44 -11.68 12.18
C PRO A 51 -7.70 -12.86 11.25
N ASP A 52 -7.75 -14.06 11.79
CA ASP A 52 -8.37 -15.25 11.20
C ASP A 52 -9.88 -15.05 10.88
N ASN A 53 -10.40 -13.86 11.18
CA ASN A 53 -11.78 -13.49 11.01
C ASN A 53 -12.06 -13.00 9.60
N ARG A 54 -12.37 -13.93 8.71
CA ARG A 54 -12.89 -13.72 7.34
C ARG A 54 -14.12 -12.79 7.26
N ASN A 55 -14.64 -12.33 8.39
CA ASN A 55 -15.84 -11.48 8.50
C ASN A 55 -15.54 -10.01 8.87
N ALA A 56 -14.31 -9.63 9.17
CA ALA A 56 -13.99 -8.24 9.46
C ALA A 56 -13.36 -7.59 8.22
N VAL A 57 -14.14 -6.84 7.47
CA VAL A 57 -13.68 -5.95 6.39
C VAL A 57 -12.91 -4.79 7.02
N LYS A 58 -11.79 -5.05 7.67
CA LYS A 58 -10.84 -4.01 8.04
C LYS A 58 -9.79 -3.94 6.95
N TRP A 59 -9.64 -2.76 6.36
CA TRP A 59 -8.49 -2.44 5.53
C TRP A 59 -7.24 -2.64 6.37
N TYR A 60 -6.41 -3.60 6.01
CA TYR A 60 -5.14 -3.83 6.66
C TYR A 60 -4.11 -2.87 6.07
N ASP A 61 -3.53 -2.06 6.92
CA ASP A 61 -2.47 -1.13 6.56
C ASP A 61 -1.16 -1.63 7.17
N LEU A 62 -0.37 -2.31 6.33
CA LEU A 62 0.91 -2.89 6.74
C LEU A 62 1.86 -1.83 7.31
N GLU A 63 1.88 -0.63 6.73
CA GLU A 63 2.78 0.44 7.16
C GLU A 63 2.41 0.95 8.57
N ASN A 64 1.12 1.08 8.87
CA ASN A 64 0.66 1.37 10.22
C ASN A 64 0.97 0.24 11.20
N GLU A 65 0.89 -1.02 10.78
CA GLU A 65 1.25 -2.15 11.64
C GLU A 65 2.75 -2.22 11.92
N LEU A 66 3.60 -1.79 10.99
CA LEU A 66 5.04 -1.62 11.27
C LEU A 66 5.26 -0.58 12.38
N LEU A 67 4.52 0.52 12.35
CA LEU A 67 4.58 1.55 13.39
C LEU A 67 4.03 1.03 14.74
N ASN A 68 2.91 0.30 14.72
CA ASN A 68 2.33 -0.32 15.90
C ASN A 68 3.31 -1.31 16.53
N TYR A 69 3.96 -2.12 15.70
CA TYR A 69 5.01 -3.02 16.16
C TYR A 69 6.14 -2.27 16.86
N TYR A 70 6.72 -1.25 16.22
CA TYR A 70 7.79 -0.45 16.82
C TYR A 70 7.36 0.17 18.17
N ASN A 71 6.17 0.73 18.24
CA ASN A 71 5.64 1.34 19.46
C ASN A 71 5.34 0.32 20.58
N SER A 72 5.19 -0.96 20.25
CA SER A 72 5.00 -2.04 21.22
C SER A 72 6.30 -2.55 21.85
N LEU A 73 7.46 -2.15 21.31
CA LEU A 73 8.75 -2.60 21.82
C LEU A 73 9.07 -1.95 23.16
N PRO A 74 9.38 -2.75 24.21
CA PRO A 74 9.73 -2.22 25.54
C PRO A 74 11.02 -1.39 25.53
N ASP A 75 12.00 -1.82 24.76
CA ASP A 75 13.29 -1.14 24.53
C ASP A 75 13.73 -1.36 23.09
N PRO A 76 13.41 -0.42 22.18
CA PRO A 76 13.77 -0.57 20.77
C PRO A 76 15.27 -0.75 20.52
N SER A 77 16.16 -0.26 21.40
CA SER A 77 17.60 -0.42 21.23
C SER A 77 18.10 -1.86 21.38
N LYS A 78 17.31 -2.70 22.07
CA LYS A 78 17.63 -4.12 22.30
C LYS A 78 16.78 -5.07 21.43
N GLY A 79 15.66 -4.57 20.90
CA GLY A 79 14.63 -5.40 20.31
C GLY A 79 13.86 -6.21 21.37
N HIS A 80 12.91 -7.01 20.93
CA HIS A 80 12.15 -7.90 21.79
C HIS A 80 12.18 -9.31 21.21
N ASP A 81 12.75 -10.27 21.96
CA ASP A 81 12.81 -11.65 21.49
C ASP A 81 11.49 -12.40 21.78
N ILE A 82 11.03 -13.14 20.78
CA ILE A 82 9.89 -14.05 20.93
C ILE A 82 10.31 -15.40 21.55
N ILE A 83 11.62 -15.69 21.59
CA ILE A 83 12.20 -16.91 22.13
C ILE A 83 12.46 -16.66 23.62
N THR A 84 11.80 -17.42 24.49
CA THR A 84 11.99 -17.33 25.93
C THR A 84 13.34 -17.93 26.35
N ASP A 85 13.79 -17.65 27.59
CA ASP A 85 15.06 -18.18 28.09
C ASP A 85 15.04 -19.72 28.16
N ASP A 86 13.91 -20.33 28.52
CA ASP A 86 13.74 -21.78 28.54
C ASP A 86 13.80 -22.40 27.14
N GLU A 87 13.14 -21.76 26.17
CA GLU A 87 13.22 -22.15 24.76
C GLU A 87 14.63 -21.99 24.21
N ARG A 88 15.33 -20.92 24.56
CA ARG A 88 16.73 -20.70 24.18
C ARG A 88 17.65 -21.77 24.77
N ALA A 89 17.50 -22.10 26.04
CA ALA A 89 18.24 -23.19 26.68
C ALA A 89 17.97 -24.54 26.00
N LEU A 90 16.75 -24.77 25.53
CA LEU A 90 16.41 -25.96 24.75
C LEU A 90 17.11 -25.95 23.39
N LEU A 91 17.12 -24.83 22.65
CA LEU A 91 17.78 -24.68 21.37
C LEU A 91 19.30 -24.85 21.47
N GLU A 92 19.93 -24.36 22.55
CA GLU A 92 21.36 -24.56 22.82
C GLU A 92 21.70 -26.04 23.00
N LYS A 93 20.86 -26.80 23.70
CA LYS A 93 21.02 -28.27 23.81
C LYS A 93 20.90 -28.94 22.45
N PHE A 94 19.96 -28.53 21.59
CA PHE A 94 19.84 -29.06 20.25
C PHE A 94 21.07 -28.80 19.40
N THR A 95 21.61 -27.58 19.42
CA THR A 95 22.82 -27.22 18.66
C THR A 95 24.06 -27.94 19.16
N ALA A 96 24.19 -28.17 20.48
CA ALA A 96 25.33 -28.84 21.08
C ALA A 96 25.39 -30.36 20.79
N TYR A 97 24.25 -31.01 20.70
CA TYR A 97 24.19 -32.47 20.57
C TYR A 97 23.84 -32.98 19.17
N GLY A 98 23.52 -32.09 18.24
CA GLY A 98 23.25 -32.40 16.82
C GLY A 98 22.01 -33.27 16.57
N HIS A 99 21.42 -33.85 17.58
CA HIS A 99 20.24 -34.71 17.53
C HIS A 99 19.42 -34.58 18.81
N ALA A 100 18.11 -34.66 18.70
CA ALA A 100 17.23 -34.76 19.83
C ALA A 100 17.44 -36.08 20.60
N CYS A 101 18.26 -36.08 21.62
CA CYS A 101 18.32 -37.18 22.56
C CYS A 101 17.13 -37.10 23.49
N GLY A 102 16.08 -37.92 23.27
CA GLY A 102 14.98 -38.18 24.21
C GLY A 102 14.20 -36.92 24.60
N TRP A 103 13.07 -36.67 23.96
CA TRP A 103 12.11 -35.69 24.38
C TRP A 103 11.47 -36.15 25.68
N TYR A 104 11.66 -35.38 26.73
CA TYR A 104 10.83 -35.52 27.92
C TYR A 104 9.49 -34.84 27.66
N GLN A 105 8.41 -35.38 28.19
CA GLN A 105 7.06 -34.90 28.00
C GLN A 105 6.89 -33.43 28.45
N ASP A 106 7.67 -32.99 29.41
CA ASP A 106 7.77 -31.64 29.94
C ASP A 106 8.43 -30.62 28.97
N GLN A 107 9.11 -31.10 27.95
CA GLN A 107 9.73 -30.24 26.91
C GLN A 107 8.91 -30.16 25.60
N LEU A 108 7.86 -30.99 25.49
CA LEU A 108 7.04 -31.03 24.27
C LEU A 108 6.32 -29.68 24.04
N ASP A 109 5.87 -29.03 25.08
CA ASP A 109 5.18 -27.74 25.01
C ASP A 109 6.13 -26.66 24.49
N LEU A 110 7.40 -26.66 24.89
CA LEU A 110 8.43 -25.74 24.37
C LEU A 110 8.71 -25.98 22.89
N VAL A 111 8.73 -27.24 22.47
CA VAL A 111 8.90 -27.59 21.04
C VAL A 111 7.73 -27.11 20.22
N VAL A 112 6.51 -27.37 20.67
CA VAL A 112 5.29 -26.90 20.00
C VAL A 112 5.30 -25.37 19.91
N SER A 113 5.69 -24.69 20.98
CA SER A 113 5.85 -23.24 20.97
C SER A 113 6.87 -22.78 19.93
N LEU A 114 8.05 -23.38 19.87
CA LEU A 114 9.08 -23.05 18.90
C LEU A 114 8.66 -23.32 17.44
N VAL A 115 7.91 -24.38 17.20
CA VAL A 115 7.31 -24.67 15.89
C VAL A 115 6.30 -23.57 15.52
N ASN A 116 5.42 -23.19 16.44
CA ASN A 116 4.43 -22.13 16.21
C ASN A 116 5.08 -20.76 15.96
N LYS A 117 6.24 -20.50 16.57
CA LYS A 117 7.06 -19.31 16.33
C LYS A 117 7.90 -19.40 15.05
N GLY A 118 7.80 -20.49 14.30
CA GLY A 118 8.57 -20.72 13.09
C GLY A 118 10.08 -20.95 13.30
N VAL A 119 10.52 -21.15 14.54
CA VAL A 119 11.92 -21.40 14.90
C VAL A 119 12.34 -22.81 14.53
N LEU A 120 11.45 -23.79 14.73
CA LEU A 120 11.62 -25.18 14.32
C LEU A 120 10.63 -25.52 13.20
N GLU A 121 11.03 -26.41 12.29
CA GLU A 121 10.15 -27.01 11.31
C GLU A 121 9.65 -28.36 11.75
N TYR A 122 8.35 -28.60 11.63
CA TYR A 122 7.73 -29.88 11.92
C TYR A 122 7.57 -30.69 10.63
N ASN A 123 8.20 -31.87 10.59
CA ASN A 123 8.17 -32.75 9.41
C ASN A 123 7.18 -33.93 9.53
N GLY A 124 6.22 -33.86 10.43
CA GLY A 124 5.21 -34.91 10.63
C GLY A 124 5.64 -36.03 11.59
N ASN A 125 6.88 -36.03 12.07
CA ASN A 125 7.36 -37.00 13.06
C ASN A 125 7.76 -36.28 14.35
N PRO A 126 6.93 -36.29 15.41
CA PRO A 126 7.22 -35.59 16.67
C PRO A 126 8.45 -36.15 17.39
N LEU A 127 8.92 -37.32 17.01
CA LEU A 127 10.13 -37.96 17.53
C LEU A 127 11.31 -37.89 16.53
N GLY A 128 11.13 -37.20 15.39
CA GLY A 128 12.14 -37.02 14.37
C GLY A 128 13.23 -36.03 14.77
N ARG A 129 14.31 -36.01 14.01
CA ARG A 129 15.53 -35.20 14.21
C ARG A 129 15.22 -33.69 14.11
N VAL A 130 14.75 -33.09 15.17
CA VAL A 130 14.38 -31.66 15.21
C VAL A 130 15.61 -30.76 15.04
N GLY A 131 16.80 -31.23 15.39
CA GLY A 131 18.04 -30.47 15.20
C GLY A 131 18.40 -30.17 13.73
N GLU A 132 17.92 -31.00 12.79
CA GLU A 132 18.16 -30.79 11.35
C GLU A 132 17.25 -29.71 10.72
N HIS A 133 16.22 -29.27 11.45
CA HIS A 133 15.21 -28.32 10.98
C HIS A 133 15.23 -27.00 11.74
N LEU A 134 16.27 -26.76 12.55
CA LEU A 134 16.46 -25.46 13.21
C LEU A 134 16.82 -24.41 12.17
N LYS A 135 16.04 -23.36 12.08
CA LYS A 135 16.36 -22.22 11.23
C LYS A 135 17.53 -21.44 11.84
N GLU A 136 18.66 -21.40 11.16
CA GLU A 136 19.87 -20.70 11.62
C GLU A 136 19.60 -19.22 11.96
N ASP A 137 18.73 -18.58 11.20
CA ASP A 137 18.34 -17.19 11.44
C ASP A 137 17.69 -16.98 12.80
N ALA A 138 17.05 -18.01 13.39
CA ALA A 138 16.44 -17.93 14.71
C ALA A 138 17.45 -17.64 15.83
N LEU A 139 18.73 -17.98 15.62
CA LEU A 139 19.82 -17.72 16.56
C LEU A 139 20.41 -16.29 16.44
N LYS A 140 20.01 -15.53 15.42
CA LYS A 140 20.42 -14.13 15.25
C LYS A 140 19.65 -13.21 16.20
N SER A 141 20.16 -11.99 16.40
CA SER A 141 19.46 -11.01 17.25
C SER A 141 18.06 -10.68 16.73
N PRO A 142 17.13 -10.31 17.62
CA PRO A 142 15.77 -9.93 17.21
C PRO A 142 15.75 -8.84 16.14
N ILE A 143 16.53 -7.80 16.31
CA ILE A 143 16.63 -6.67 15.36
C ILE A 143 17.10 -7.14 13.98
N TRP A 144 18.12 -8.00 13.94
CA TRP A 144 18.59 -8.57 12.66
C TRP A 144 17.49 -9.37 11.97
N ARG A 145 16.76 -10.19 12.74
CA ARG A 145 15.64 -10.99 12.21
C ARG A 145 14.51 -10.11 11.68
N ASP A 146 14.19 -9.01 12.37
CA ASP A 146 13.16 -8.06 11.95
C ASP A 146 13.56 -7.33 10.65
N LYS A 147 14.82 -6.89 10.55
CA LYS A 147 15.33 -6.27 9.31
C LYS A 147 15.26 -7.25 8.14
N LYS A 148 15.67 -8.50 8.34
CA LYS A 148 15.57 -9.54 7.31
C LYS A 148 14.12 -9.86 6.98
N ALA A 149 13.23 -9.90 7.97
CA ALA A 149 11.80 -10.12 7.78
C ALA A 149 11.16 -9.06 6.87
N LEU A 150 11.49 -7.78 7.07
CA LEU A 150 11.00 -6.71 6.20
C LEU A 150 11.51 -6.91 4.76
N GLY A 151 12.75 -7.31 4.56
CA GLY A 151 13.29 -7.67 3.25
C GLY A 151 12.52 -8.81 2.58
N LEU A 152 12.23 -9.87 3.34
CA LEU A 152 11.43 -11.02 2.85
C LEU A 152 9.98 -10.64 2.54
N ILE A 153 9.38 -9.72 3.31
CA ILE A 153 8.04 -9.18 3.02
C ILE A 153 8.07 -8.42 1.69
N LYS A 154 9.05 -7.55 1.47
CA LYS A 154 9.22 -6.80 0.21
C LYS A 154 9.37 -7.72 -0.98
N GLU A 155 10.28 -8.69 -0.90
CA GLU A 155 10.51 -9.68 -1.94
C GLU A 155 9.26 -10.53 -2.22
N GLY A 156 8.63 -11.05 -1.17
CA GLY A 156 7.42 -11.85 -1.26
C GLY A 156 6.26 -11.07 -1.88
N LEU A 157 6.03 -9.81 -1.48
CA LEU A 157 4.99 -8.96 -2.07
C LEU A 157 5.28 -8.68 -3.54
N CYS A 158 6.53 -8.41 -3.90
CA CYS A 158 6.92 -8.19 -5.29
C CYS A 158 6.62 -9.42 -6.14
N ASN A 159 6.99 -10.63 -5.67
CA ASN A 159 6.75 -11.89 -6.36
C ASN A 159 5.24 -12.19 -6.44
N TYR A 160 4.49 -11.92 -5.38
CA TYR A 160 3.03 -12.03 -5.38
C TYR A 160 2.39 -11.16 -6.45
N LEU A 161 2.73 -9.85 -6.48
CA LEU A 161 2.18 -8.91 -7.44
C LEU A 161 2.51 -9.26 -8.90
N LYS A 162 3.69 -9.85 -9.14
CA LYS A 162 4.04 -10.41 -10.47
C LYS A 162 3.22 -11.64 -10.86
N SER A 163 2.77 -12.40 -9.86
CA SER A 163 2.03 -13.66 -10.08
C SER A 163 0.52 -13.46 -10.27
N ILE A 164 -0.04 -12.32 -9.83
CA ILE A 164 -1.48 -12.09 -9.99
C ILE A 164 -1.82 -11.90 -11.45
N ASP A 165 -2.89 -12.58 -11.86
CA ASP A 165 -3.40 -12.48 -13.21
C ASP A 165 -3.73 -11.01 -13.55
N LYS A 166 -3.33 -10.61 -14.74
CA LYS A 166 -3.73 -9.30 -15.26
C LYS A 166 -5.22 -9.38 -15.56
N PRO A 167 -6.06 -8.54 -14.94
CA PRO A 167 -7.47 -8.60 -15.19
C PRO A 167 -7.72 -8.27 -16.66
N ILE A 168 -8.71 -8.94 -17.23
CA ILE A 168 -9.35 -8.44 -18.44
C ILE A 168 -10.07 -7.18 -17.96
N PRO A 169 -9.76 -5.98 -18.51
CA PRO A 169 -10.47 -4.78 -18.13
C PRO A 169 -11.94 -5.02 -18.40
N ASP A 170 -12.72 -5.06 -17.35
CA ASP A 170 -14.14 -5.10 -17.50
C ASP A 170 -14.60 -3.71 -17.92
N SER A 171 -15.44 -3.63 -18.94
CA SER A 171 -16.08 -2.39 -19.38
C SER A 171 -16.94 -1.75 -18.28
N VAL A 172 -16.98 -2.36 -17.10
CA VAL A 172 -17.67 -1.94 -15.87
C VAL A 172 -16.72 -1.23 -14.89
N SER A 173 -15.41 -1.09 -15.20
CA SER A 173 -14.44 -0.43 -14.30
C SER A 173 -14.36 1.08 -14.57
N SER A 174 -14.54 1.88 -13.53
CA SER A 174 -14.32 3.33 -13.58
C SER A 174 -12.86 3.69 -13.87
N ALA A 175 -11.91 2.91 -13.34
CA ALA A 175 -10.48 3.07 -13.57
C ALA A 175 -10.11 2.83 -15.04
N PHE A 176 -10.73 1.84 -15.69
CA PHE A 176 -10.56 1.61 -17.12
C PHE A 176 -11.01 2.82 -17.95
N HIS A 177 -12.18 3.38 -17.66
CA HIS A 177 -12.71 4.53 -18.38
C HIS A 177 -11.93 5.82 -18.09
N LEU A 178 -11.37 5.96 -16.87
CA LEU A 178 -10.40 7.03 -16.58
C LEU A 178 -9.20 6.94 -17.52
N LEU A 179 -8.56 5.78 -17.65
CA LEU A 179 -7.38 5.64 -18.52
C LEU A 179 -7.70 5.95 -19.99
N LEU A 180 -8.87 5.52 -20.48
CA LEU A 180 -9.31 5.87 -21.83
C LEU A 180 -9.52 7.38 -22.01
N ALA A 181 -10.14 8.05 -21.03
CA ALA A 181 -10.33 9.49 -21.05
C ALA A 181 -8.99 10.23 -21.05
N LEU A 182 -8.05 9.82 -20.20
CA LEU A 182 -6.70 10.40 -20.16
C LEU A 182 -5.95 10.23 -21.48
N LYS A 183 -6.04 9.04 -22.11
CA LYS A 183 -5.44 8.84 -23.44
C LYS A 183 -6.00 9.80 -24.48
N LYS A 184 -7.31 9.97 -24.55
CA LYS A 184 -7.96 10.90 -25.47
C LYS A 184 -7.57 12.36 -25.18
N THR A 185 -7.42 12.70 -23.92
CA THR A 185 -7.00 14.04 -23.47
C THR A 185 -5.56 14.34 -23.88
N ALA A 186 -4.66 13.36 -23.74
CA ALA A 186 -3.28 13.47 -24.24
C ALA A 186 -3.23 13.59 -25.78
N GLU A 187 -4.03 12.80 -26.50
CA GLU A 187 -4.17 12.87 -27.96
C GLU A 187 -4.72 14.23 -28.42
N ALA A 188 -5.50 14.92 -27.59
CA ALA A 188 -6.00 16.26 -27.85
C ALA A 188 -4.95 17.38 -27.61
N GLY A 189 -3.84 17.05 -26.96
CA GLY A 189 -2.69 17.93 -26.78
C GLY A 189 -2.45 18.41 -25.33
N ASP A 190 -3.23 17.97 -24.36
CA ASP A 190 -2.97 18.27 -22.94
C ASP A 190 -1.77 17.50 -22.41
N PHE A 191 -1.07 18.06 -21.42
CA PHE A 191 0.06 17.43 -20.74
C PHE A 191 -0.43 16.66 -19.53
N ILE A 192 -0.13 15.36 -19.47
CA ILE A 192 -0.55 14.48 -18.38
C ILE A 192 0.67 13.81 -17.78
N ASP A 193 0.78 13.86 -16.44
CA ASP A 193 1.73 13.09 -15.65
C ASP A 193 0.98 12.22 -14.65
N ILE A 194 1.31 10.93 -14.57
CA ILE A 194 0.72 9.98 -13.61
C ILE A 194 1.71 9.69 -12.50
N PHE A 195 1.31 9.95 -11.25
CA PHE A 195 2.02 9.55 -10.04
C PHE A 195 1.27 8.40 -9.37
N THR A 196 1.87 7.22 -9.36
CA THR A 196 1.25 6.05 -8.75
C THR A 196 1.94 5.66 -7.45
N PHE A 197 1.13 5.39 -6.42
CA PHE A 197 1.55 4.83 -5.14
C PHE A 197 1.44 3.29 -5.13
N ASN A 198 1.00 2.72 -6.26
CA ASN A 198 0.91 1.28 -6.45
C ASN A 198 2.25 0.72 -6.93
N TYR A 199 2.53 -0.51 -6.53
CA TYR A 199 3.72 -1.25 -6.98
C TYR A 199 3.51 -1.94 -8.33
N THR A 200 2.28 -1.97 -8.82
CA THR A 200 1.88 -2.57 -10.10
C THR A 200 2.09 -1.58 -11.25
N ARG A 201 2.32 -2.11 -12.42
CA ARG A 201 2.39 -1.28 -13.64
C ARG A 201 1.01 -0.70 -13.97
N VAL A 202 0.95 0.59 -14.29
CA VAL A 202 -0.26 1.23 -14.80
C VAL A 202 -0.47 0.80 -16.25
N GLN A 203 -1.38 -0.14 -16.46
CA GLN A 203 -1.71 -0.68 -17.77
C GLN A 203 -3.15 -1.17 -17.80
N PHE A 204 -3.73 -1.25 -18.98
CA PHE A 204 -4.99 -1.93 -19.19
C PHE A 204 -4.88 -2.85 -20.41
N HIS A 205 -5.68 -3.89 -20.46
CA HIS A 205 -5.51 -5.01 -21.37
C HIS A 205 -5.40 -4.57 -22.84
N GLY A 206 -4.25 -4.91 -23.47
CA GLY A 206 -4.02 -4.63 -24.89
C GLY A 206 -3.76 -3.16 -25.24
N HIS A 207 -3.79 -2.26 -24.25
CA HIS A 207 -3.52 -0.85 -24.43
C HIS A 207 -2.46 -0.40 -23.44
N THR A 208 -1.41 0.21 -23.94
CA THR A 208 -0.41 0.91 -23.16
C THR A 208 -0.77 2.39 -23.11
N ILE A 209 -0.39 3.03 -22.02
CA ILE A 209 -0.38 4.48 -21.91
C ILE A 209 1.06 4.99 -22.11
N ASP A 210 1.82 4.31 -23.00
CA ASP A 210 3.26 4.51 -23.16
C ASP A 210 3.64 5.97 -23.51
N ASP A 211 2.69 6.73 -24.02
CA ASP A 211 2.89 8.15 -24.32
C ASP A 211 2.63 9.08 -23.12
N ILE A 212 2.19 8.53 -21.96
CA ILE A 212 1.94 9.28 -20.74
C ILE A 212 3.00 8.89 -19.70
N PRO A 213 3.79 9.85 -19.18
CA PRO A 213 4.76 9.58 -18.13
C PRO A 213 4.10 8.98 -16.87
N VAL A 214 4.68 7.88 -16.36
CA VAL A 214 4.24 7.24 -15.12
C VAL A 214 5.39 7.21 -14.12
N HIS A 215 5.15 7.80 -12.96
CA HIS A 215 6.11 7.94 -11.88
C HIS A 215 5.67 7.08 -10.68
N HIS A 216 6.48 6.07 -10.32
CA HIS A 216 6.22 5.23 -9.15
C HIS A 216 6.80 5.86 -7.89
N MET A 217 5.94 6.28 -6.95
CA MET A 217 6.35 6.96 -5.71
C MET A 217 7.09 6.04 -4.74
N HIS A 218 6.73 4.77 -4.73
CA HIS A 218 7.29 3.77 -3.82
C HIS A 218 7.99 2.61 -4.57
N GLY A 219 8.48 2.88 -5.79
CA GLY A 219 9.06 1.87 -6.67
C GLY A 219 8.00 0.96 -7.29
N ASN A 220 8.43 -0.06 -8.03
CA ASN A 220 7.53 -0.99 -8.70
C ASN A 220 8.04 -2.44 -8.63
N CYS A 221 7.13 -3.38 -8.75
CA CYS A 221 7.46 -4.81 -8.67
C CYS A 221 8.22 -5.33 -9.91
N GLU A 222 8.09 -4.71 -11.08
CA GLU A 222 8.80 -5.14 -12.30
C GLU A 222 10.32 -4.98 -12.13
N ASP A 223 10.74 -3.85 -11.57
CA ASP A 223 12.16 -3.58 -11.26
C ASP A 223 12.64 -4.33 -10.01
N GLY A 224 11.73 -4.98 -9.29
CA GLY A 224 12.05 -5.68 -8.04
C GLY A 224 12.39 -4.75 -6.88
N LYS A 225 12.06 -3.46 -7.00
CA LYS A 225 12.36 -2.42 -6.01
C LYS A 225 11.06 -1.81 -5.52
N ILE A 226 10.59 -2.29 -4.38
CA ILE A 226 9.43 -1.72 -3.70
C ILE A 226 9.84 -1.20 -2.33
N ILE A 227 9.26 -0.05 -1.96
CA ILE A 227 9.55 0.64 -0.71
C ILE A 227 8.36 0.45 0.22
N ILE A 228 8.59 -0.24 1.32
CA ILE A 228 7.62 -0.42 2.40
C ILE A 228 8.26 0.12 3.67
N GLY A 229 7.55 0.96 4.37
CA GLY A 229 8.03 1.55 5.62
C GLY A 229 7.07 2.60 6.14
N THR A 230 7.44 3.19 7.26
CA THR A 230 6.70 4.26 7.90
C THR A 230 7.17 5.63 7.38
N ARG A 231 6.46 6.68 7.75
CA ARG A 231 6.78 8.06 7.38
C ARG A 231 8.06 8.58 8.06
N ASP A 232 8.70 9.57 7.46
CA ASP A 232 10.05 10.03 7.79
C ASP A 232 10.10 10.99 9.01
N ASP A 233 8.97 11.58 9.42
CA ASP A 233 8.88 12.50 10.55
C ASP A 233 8.85 11.80 11.93
N LEU A 234 8.90 10.47 11.93
CA LEU A 234 8.91 9.67 13.15
C LEU A 234 10.32 9.56 13.73
N LYS A 235 10.44 9.75 15.04
CA LYS A 235 11.68 9.53 15.76
C LYS A 235 11.79 8.06 16.15
N MET A 236 12.67 7.33 15.49
CA MET A 236 12.95 5.93 15.79
C MET A 236 14.34 5.76 16.39
N ALA A 237 14.54 4.68 17.16
CA ALA A 237 15.86 4.23 17.55
C ALA A 237 16.66 3.82 16.31
N LYS A 238 17.96 4.10 16.29
CA LYS A 238 18.84 3.81 15.16
C LYS A 238 18.77 2.35 14.69
N GLU A 239 18.55 1.45 15.61
CA GLU A 239 18.45 0.01 15.38
C GLU A 239 17.22 -0.37 14.54
N TYR A 240 16.18 0.48 14.52
CA TYR A 240 14.93 0.29 13.80
C TYR A 240 14.69 1.32 12.69
N ASP A 241 15.68 2.14 12.35
CA ASP A 241 15.58 3.14 11.28
C ASP A 241 15.24 2.50 9.92
N PHE A 242 15.54 1.22 9.72
CA PHE A 242 15.17 0.45 8.53
C PHE A 242 13.63 0.36 8.30
N LEU A 243 12.82 0.74 9.30
CA LEU A 243 11.37 0.87 9.15
C LEU A 243 10.94 2.18 8.50
N LEU A 244 11.81 3.18 8.40
CA LEU A 244 11.54 4.46 7.73
C LEU A 244 11.74 4.31 6.22
N LYS A 245 10.79 4.80 5.41
CA LYS A 245 10.92 4.77 3.93
C LYS A 245 12.20 5.44 3.46
N ALA A 246 12.56 6.59 4.04
CA ALA A 246 13.75 7.35 3.66
C ALA A 246 15.09 6.65 3.95
N MET A 247 15.10 5.61 4.80
CA MET A 247 16.29 4.82 5.09
C MET A 247 16.48 3.61 4.19
N ASP A 248 15.58 3.39 3.25
CA ASP A 248 15.77 2.37 2.21
C ASP A 248 16.72 2.90 1.14
N ASP A 249 17.80 2.19 0.86
CA ASP A 249 18.84 2.58 -0.11
C ASP A 249 18.27 2.77 -1.54
N SER A 250 17.12 2.18 -1.82
CA SER A 250 16.42 2.28 -3.11
C SER A 250 15.41 3.42 -3.16
N PHE A 251 15.20 4.15 -2.03
CA PHE A 251 14.18 5.19 -1.95
C PHE A 251 14.64 6.47 -2.66
N THR A 252 14.15 6.66 -3.86
CA THR A 252 14.36 7.87 -4.66
C THR A 252 13.03 8.32 -5.24
N PRO A 253 12.12 8.88 -4.39
CA PRO A 253 10.79 9.26 -4.85
C PRO A 253 10.89 10.37 -5.91
N PRO A 254 10.07 10.29 -6.98
CA PRO A 254 9.92 11.36 -7.94
C PRO A 254 9.43 12.66 -7.28
N ASP A 255 9.81 13.81 -7.82
CA ASP A 255 9.24 15.08 -7.39
C ASP A 255 7.78 15.17 -7.86
N ILE A 256 6.84 15.10 -6.94
CA ILE A 256 5.41 15.32 -7.16
C ILE A 256 4.98 16.74 -6.76
N VAL A 257 5.75 17.40 -5.90
CA VAL A 257 5.36 18.69 -5.30
C VAL A 257 5.35 19.80 -6.36
N THR A 258 6.39 19.85 -7.19
CA THR A 258 6.47 20.85 -8.28
C THR A 258 5.37 20.65 -9.33
N PRO A 259 5.13 19.46 -9.88
CA PRO A 259 4.01 19.23 -10.80
C PRO A 259 2.64 19.59 -10.17
N LEU A 260 2.36 19.20 -8.94
CA LEU A 260 1.10 19.57 -8.26
C LEU A 260 0.91 21.09 -8.13
N LYS A 261 1.99 21.83 -7.88
CA LYS A 261 1.94 23.29 -7.80
C LYS A 261 1.60 23.92 -9.15
N GLU A 262 2.11 23.37 -10.24
CA GLU A 262 1.96 23.87 -11.60
C GLU A 262 0.70 23.36 -12.31
N ALA A 263 0.08 22.28 -11.81
CA ALA A 263 -1.09 21.67 -12.40
C ALA A 263 -2.25 22.66 -12.58
N ASP A 264 -3.00 22.54 -13.66
CA ASP A 264 -4.32 23.18 -13.85
C ASP A 264 -5.41 22.28 -13.26
N GLU A 265 -5.22 20.98 -13.39
CA GLU A 265 -6.13 19.96 -12.87
C GLU A 265 -5.40 18.86 -12.11
N VAL A 266 -6.01 18.38 -11.03
CA VAL A 266 -5.53 17.24 -10.22
C VAL A 266 -6.63 16.18 -10.12
N ILE A 267 -6.32 14.98 -10.59
CA ILE A 267 -7.20 13.82 -10.55
C ILE A 267 -6.62 12.82 -9.56
N ILE A 268 -7.39 12.41 -8.55
CA ILE A 268 -6.98 11.42 -7.55
C ILE A 268 -7.90 10.23 -7.66
N PHE A 269 -7.36 9.03 -7.94
CA PHE A 269 -8.16 7.82 -8.03
C PHE A 269 -7.69 6.77 -7.03
N GLY A 270 -8.57 6.41 -6.10
CA GLY A 270 -8.36 5.29 -5.18
C GLY A 270 -7.21 5.47 -4.19
N HIS A 271 -6.72 6.68 -3.98
CA HIS A 271 -5.72 7.01 -2.98
C HIS A 271 -6.39 7.55 -1.72
N SER A 272 -6.01 7.01 -0.55
CA SER A 272 -6.62 7.35 0.73
C SER A 272 -6.23 8.74 1.27
N LEU A 273 -5.19 9.35 0.72
CA LEU A 273 -4.53 10.55 1.26
C LEU A 273 -4.10 10.35 2.73
N GLY A 274 -3.63 9.12 3.05
CA GLY A 274 -3.28 8.71 4.40
C GLY A 274 -2.07 9.43 4.98
N GLU A 275 -1.84 9.24 6.30
CA GLU A 275 -0.77 9.91 7.04
C GLU A 275 0.64 9.56 6.51
N ASN A 276 0.84 8.33 6.00
CA ASN A 276 2.15 7.88 5.51
C ASN A 276 2.62 8.61 4.24
N ASP A 277 1.67 9.18 3.49
CA ASP A 277 1.95 9.93 2.25
C ASP A 277 1.59 11.41 2.37
N ARG A 278 1.19 11.86 3.57
CA ARG A 278 0.76 13.24 3.83
C ARG A 278 1.77 14.28 3.37
N GLN A 279 3.05 14.01 3.53
CA GLN A 279 4.14 14.92 3.16
C GLN A 279 4.12 15.33 1.67
N TYR A 280 3.62 14.50 0.78
CA TYR A 280 3.52 14.78 -0.64
C TYR A 280 2.36 15.72 -0.98
N PHE A 281 1.27 15.67 -0.21
CA PHE A 281 0.02 16.35 -0.53
C PHE A 281 -0.28 17.56 0.34
N ALA A 282 0.16 17.56 1.60
CA ALA A 282 -0.16 18.63 2.54
C ALA A 282 0.25 20.03 2.05
N PRO A 283 1.44 20.23 1.44
CA PRO A 283 1.82 21.55 0.90
C PRO A 283 0.86 22.04 -0.19
N PHE A 284 0.38 21.13 -1.05
CA PHE A 284 -0.57 21.42 -2.10
C PHE A 284 -1.92 21.83 -1.51
N PHE A 285 -2.54 20.98 -0.69
CA PHE A 285 -3.87 21.26 -0.15
C PHE A 285 -3.91 22.45 0.81
N LEU A 286 -2.84 22.68 1.58
CA LEU A 286 -2.70 23.87 2.41
C LEU A 286 -2.71 25.14 1.55
N ARG A 287 -1.98 25.12 0.43
CA ARG A 287 -1.96 26.22 -0.56
C ARG A 287 -3.33 26.42 -1.19
N GLN A 288 -4.07 25.36 -1.51
CA GLN A 288 -5.39 25.43 -2.12
C GLN A 288 -6.48 25.92 -1.13
N ALA A 289 -6.19 25.96 0.15
CA ALA A 289 -7.07 26.47 1.21
C ALA A 289 -6.69 27.90 1.70
N ASP A 290 -5.89 28.63 0.93
CA ASP A 290 -5.40 29.96 1.27
C ASP A 290 -6.33 31.05 0.69
N PHE A 291 -7.15 31.67 1.54
CA PHE A 291 -8.03 32.76 1.14
C PHE A 291 -7.30 34.06 0.79
N ASP A 292 -6.10 34.28 1.34
CA ASP A 292 -5.36 35.51 1.11
C ASP A 292 -4.75 35.53 -0.30
N ASN A 293 -4.45 34.36 -0.83
CA ASN A 293 -3.91 34.19 -2.19
C ASN A 293 -4.65 33.05 -2.91
N PRO A 294 -5.92 33.21 -3.27
CA PRO A 294 -6.70 32.13 -3.85
C PRO A 294 -6.18 31.76 -5.24
N VAL A 295 -5.86 30.50 -5.42
CA VAL A 295 -5.50 29.90 -6.73
C VAL A 295 -6.47 28.76 -6.97
N ARG A 296 -7.36 28.91 -7.95
CA ARG A 296 -8.31 27.88 -8.31
C ARG A 296 -7.62 26.79 -9.13
N LYS A 297 -7.87 25.55 -8.75
CA LYS A 297 -7.50 24.33 -9.47
C LYS A 297 -8.72 23.45 -9.62
N ASP A 298 -8.81 22.72 -10.72
CA ASP A 298 -9.83 21.71 -10.86
C ASP A 298 -9.35 20.44 -10.13
N ILE A 299 -10.15 19.94 -9.20
CA ILE A 299 -9.79 18.79 -8.36
C ILE A 299 -10.91 17.75 -8.42
N THR A 300 -10.60 16.57 -8.96
CA THR A 300 -11.52 15.45 -9.02
C THR A 300 -10.96 14.26 -8.22
N ILE A 301 -11.75 13.71 -7.30
CA ILE A 301 -11.36 12.60 -6.44
C ILE A 301 -12.31 11.44 -6.64
N PHE A 302 -11.78 10.33 -7.14
CA PHE A 302 -12.51 9.05 -7.23
C PHE A 302 -12.23 8.25 -5.96
N THR A 303 -13.31 7.82 -5.32
CA THR A 303 -13.26 6.99 -4.12
C THR A 303 -14.32 5.91 -4.19
N ARG A 304 -14.23 4.89 -3.34
CA ARG A 304 -15.09 3.72 -3.44
C ARG A 304 -16.55 4.02 -3.07
N ASP A 305 -16.78 4.53 -1.86
CA ASP A 305 -18.10 4.63 -1.23
C ASP A 305 -18.19 5.84 -0.27
N ASP A 306 -19.31 5.96 0.43
CA ASP A 306 -19.53 7.05 1.38
C ASP A 306 -18.56 7.03 2.56
N ASN A 307 -18.16 5.87 3.05
CA ASN A 307 -17.20 5.76 4.13
C ASN A 307 -15.84 6.30 3.68
N SER A 308 -15.38 5.86 2.53
CA SER A 308 -14.12 6.35 1.92
C SER A 308 -14.18 7.85 1.64
N LYS A 309 -15.34 8.37 1.18
CA LYS A 309 -15.56 9.82 1.00
C LYS A 309 -15.41 10.61 2.31
N VAL A 310 -15.91 10.06 3.43
CA VAL A 310 -15.75 10.68 4.75
C VAL A 310 -14.29 10.67 5.18
N GLU A 311 -13.56 9.56 4.98
CA GLU A 311 -12.14 9.49 5.30
C GLU A 311 -11.29 10.46 4.47
N ILE A 312 -11.57 10.60 3.18
CA ILE A 312 -10.92 11.61 2.32
C ILE A 312 -11.16 13.02 2.87
N LYS A 313 -12.39 13.38 3.27
CA LYS A 313 -12.68 14.69 3.86
C LYS A 313 -11.92 14.92 5.16
N ARG A 314 -11.77 13.90 6.00
CA ARG A 314 -10.96 13.96 7.23
C ARG A 314 -9.48 14.18 6.93
N ALA A 315 -8.94 13.47 5.94
CA ALA A 315 -7.57 13.65 5.50
C ALA A 315 -7.33 15.08 4.99
N LEU A 316 -8.21 15.58 4.12
CA LEU A 316 -8.15 16.95 3.60
C LEU A 316 -8.28 18.01 4.72
N GLN A 317 -9.14 17.77 5.72
CA GLN A 317 -9.26 18.66 6.88
C GLN A 317 -7.93 18.77 7.64
N LYS A 318 -7.23 17.66 7.83
CA LYS A 318 -5.91 17.65 8.47
C LYS A 318 -4.84 18.34 7.61
N MET A 319 -4.85 18.11 6.28
CA MET A 319 -3.88 18.68 5.35
C MET A 319 -4.05 20.20 5.16
N THR A 320 -5.25 20.70 5.37
CA THR A 320 -5.58 22.14 5.28
C THR A 320 -5.53 22.87 6.64
N ASP A 321 -4.98 22.24 7.68
CA ASP A 321 -4.97 22.77 9.05
C ASP A 321 -6.38 23.23 9.51
N GLY A 322 -7.40 22.41 9.20
CA GLY A 322 -8.80 22.69 9.54
C GLY A 322 -9.54 23.63 8.58
N LYS A 323 -8.88 24.15 7.54
CA LYS A 323 -9.47 25.10 6.58
C LYS A 323 -10.20 24.42 5.42
N LEU A 324 -10.89 23.30 5.68
CA LEU A 324 -11.60 22.54 4.67
C LEU A 324 -12.63 23.39 3.90
N SER A 325 -13.34 24.30 4.59
CA SER A 325 -14.32 25.19 3.96
C SER A 325 -13.68 26.13 2.93
N ALA A 326 -12.44 26.57 3.19
CA ALA A 326 -11.69 27.40 2.24
C ALA A 326 -11.36 26.63 0.97
N LEU A 327 -10.86 25.39 1.11
CA LEU A 327 -10.60 24.50 -0.02
C LEU A 327 -11.84 24.33 -0.90
N TRP A 328 -13.02 24.09 -0.30
CA TRP A 328 -14.28 23.96 -1.03
C TRP A 328 -14.75 25.26 -1.67
N SER A 329 -14.59 26.40 -0.98
CA SER A 329 -15.01 27.70 -1.53
C SER A 329 -14.18 28.13 -2.74
N ILE A 330 -12.87 27.83 -2.73
CA ILE A 330 -11.96 28.23 -3.80
C ILE A 330 -12.03 27.26 -4.97
N ASN A 331 -11.92 25.95 -4.71
CA ASN A 331 -11.69 24.94 -5.76
C ASN A 331 -12.92 24.10 -6.10
N GLN A 332 -13.91 24.01 -5.19
CA GLN A 332 -15.11 23.19 -5.35
C GLN A 332 -14.80 21.73 -5.75
N PRO A 333 -13.95 20.99 -4.99
CA PRO A 333 -13.53 19.65 -5.38
C PRO A 333 -14.72 18.72 -5.62
N VAL A 334 -14.66 17.96 -6.73
CA VAL A 334 -15.65 16.95 -7.07
C VAL A 334 -15.22 15.61 -6.49
N ILE A 335 -16.12 14.90 -5.79
CA ILE A 335 -15.86 13.56 -5.29
C ILE A 335 -16.86 12.60 -5.93
N ILE A 336 -16.35 11.61 -6.68
CA ILE A 336 -17.11 10.58 -7.40
C ILE A 336 -16.92 9.24 -6.69
N ARG A 337 -18.03 8.57 -6.32
CA ARG A 337 -18.03 7.27 -5.65
C ARG A 337 -18.21 6.14 -6.66
N THR A 338 -17.20 5.33 -6.86
CA THR A 338 -17.22 4.27 -7.90
C THR A 338 -18.20 3.14 -7.57
N ALA A 339 -18.38 2.78 -6.30
CA ALA A 339 -19.38 1.78 -5.87
C ALA A 339 -20.82 2.33 -5.78
N ASN A 340 -20.99 3.66 -5.70
CA ASN A 340 -22.29 4.33 -5.61
C ASN A 340 -22.54 5.21 -6.86
N LEU A 341 -22.08 4.76 -8.00
CA LEU A 341 -22.06 5.55 -9.23
C LEU A 341 -23.45 5.98 -9.70
N LYS A 342 -24.50 5.21 -9.34
CA LYS A 342 -25.89 5.58 -9.63
C LYS A 342 -26.27 6.98 -9.11
N GLU A 343 -25.73 7.37 -7.97
CA GLU A 343 -25.94 8.70 -7.39
C GLU A 343 -25.01 9.75 -7.99
N ASP A 344 -23.83 9.36 -8.43
CA ASP A 344 -22.80 10.24 -8.98
C ASP A 344 -22.69 10.16 -10.52
N GLN A 345 -23.68 9.56 -11.20
CA GLN A 345 -23.66 9.34 -12.65
C GLN A 345 -23.45 10.61 -13.47
N GLN A 346 -24.05 11.73 -13.07
CA GLN A 346 -23.90 13.00 -13.76
C GLN A 346 -22.48 13.54 -13.60
N LEU A 347 -21.88 13.40 -12.41
CA LEU A 347 -20.50 13.82 -12.16
C LEU A 347 -19.52 13.03 -13.01
N MET A 348 -19.73 11.72 -13.13
CA MET A 348 -18.90 10.86 -14.00
C MET A 348 -19.09 11.19 -15.47
N TYR A 349 -20.31 11.44 -15.91
CA TYR A 349 -20.59 11.87 -17.30
C TYR A 349 -19.86 13.19 -17.60
N ASP A 350 -20.01 14.19 -16.75
CA ASP A 350 -19.39 15.51 -16.92
C ASP A 350 -17.87 15.38 -16.96
N PHE A 351 -17.28 14.55 -16.09
CA PHE A 351 -15.86 14.23 -16.09
C PHE A 351 -15.41 13.64 -17.44
N LEU A 352 -16.09 12.60 -17.95
CA LEU A 352 -15.74 11.96 -19.22
C LEU A 352 -15.80 12.95 -20.40
N VAL A 353 -16.84 13.78 -20.43
CA VAL A 353 -17.01 14.79 -21.50
C VAL A 353 -15.93 15.86 -21.44
N ALA A 354 -15.57 16.32 -20.22
CA ALA A 354 -14.48 17.29 -20.02
C ALA A 354 -13.12 16.75 -20.47
N HIS A 355 -12.97 15.42 -20.51
CA HIS A 355 -11.75 14.72 -20.94
C HIS A 355 -11.87 14.15 -22.37
N HIS A 356 -12.45 14.93 -23.27
CA HIS A 356 -12.55 14.62 -24.71
C HIS A 356 -13.25 13.31 -25.06
N THR A 357 -14.04 12.75 -24.14
CA THR A 357 -14.87 11.60 -24.43
C THR A 357 -16.14 12.07 -25.16
N ASP A 358 -16.44 11.44 -26.30
CA ASP A 358 -17.67 11.72 -27.05
C ASP A 358 -18.91 11.53 -26.18
N LYS A 359 -19.89 12.44 -26.29
CA LYS A 359 -21.08 12.45 -25.43
C LYS A 359 -21.92 11.18 -25.55
N HIS A 360 -21.99 10.58 -26.74
CA HIS A 360 -22.73 9.34 -26.95
C HIS A 360 -22.01 8.19 -26.23
N TYR A 361 -20.70 8.09 -26.42
CA TYR A 361 -19.89 7.09 -25.73
C TYR A 361 -19.89 7.29 -24.21
N ALA A 362 -19.82 8.52 -23.70
CA ALA A 362 -19.94 8.80 -22.27
C ALA A 362 -21.28 8.28 -21.69
N SER A 363 -22.39 8.46 -22.43
CA SER A 363 -23.69 7.91 -22.03
C SER A 363 -23.73 6.39 -22.03
N GLU A 364 -23.10 5.73 -23.02
CA GLU A 364 -22.96 4.26 -23.03
C GLU A 364 -22.13 3.74 -21.86
N VAL A 365 -21.01 4.42 -21.54
CA VAL A 365 -20.16 4.09 -20.39
C VAL A 365 -20.96 4.13 -19.10
N ILE A 366 -21.72 5.20 -18.87
CA ILE A 366 -22.57 5.31 -17.69
C ILE A 366 -23.57 4.17 -17.64
N GLY A 367 -24.22 3.85 -18.78
CA GLY A 367 -25.16 2.73 -18.85
C GLY A 367 -24.54 1.36 -18.50
N LYS A 368 -23.27 1.13 -18.85
CA LYS A 368 -22.52 -0.10 -18.50
C LYS A 368 -22.08 -0.12 -17.04
N LEU A 369 -21.60 1.01 -16.52
CA LEU A 369 -21.15 1.13 -15.12
C LEU A 369 -22.31 1.01 -14.11
N LEU A 370 -23.56 1.17 -14.54
CA LEU A 370 -24.76 1.07 -13.69
C LEU A 370 -25.42 -0.33 -13.72
N GLN A 371 -24.95 -1.24 -14.55
CA GLN A 371 -25.42 -2.63 -14.61
C GLN A 371 -24.75 -3.49 -13.53
#